data_a24974028fa167da79c342e57af7e00d
#
_entry.id   a24974028fa167da79c342e57af7e00d
#
_cell.length_a   1.000
_cell.length_b   1.000
_cell.length_c   1.000
_cell.angle_alpha   90.00
_cell.angle_beta   90.00
_cell.angle_gamma   90.00
#
_symmetry.space_group_name_H-M   'P 1'
#
loop_
_entity.id
_entity.type
_entity.pdbx_description
1 polymer ?
#
loop_
_entity_poly.entity_id
_entity_poly.type
_entity_poly.pdbx_seq_one_letter_code
_entity_poly.pdbx_strand_id
1 'polypeptide(L)'
;MTDQNPFAASDRDRRAIWEILVRRDSDFFLSGNWSLVEGDYLDEGFLGIDAGGNSDASRWTIGFPTLAAYRQAALDSRLNQADFAEDLRTAWFRCQSLQKIDIGGDIGLAHKRIEGAIRRTTGPALELSWRSLFFMRRVQAGWKICGFVGYLPL
;
A
#
# COMPACT_ATOMS: atom_id res chain seq x y z
N MET A 1 13.03 5.22 -2.29
CA MET A 1 12.95 5.11 -0.83
C MET A 1 13.74 3.88 -0.39
N THR A 2 14.31 3.92 0.76
CA THR A 2 14.91 2.75 1.41
C THR A 2 13.86 2.00 2.24
N ASP A 3 14.21 0.85 2.77
CA ASP A 3 13.36 0.11 3.71
C ASP A 3 13.43 0.67 5.15
N GLN A 4 14.00 1.85 5.32
CA GLN A 4 14.10 2.51 6.63
C GLN A 4 12.93 3.47 6.83
N ASN A 5 12.34 3.42 8.02
CA ASN A 5 11.25 4.30 8.41
C ASN A 5 11.76 5.75 8.51
N PRO A 6 11.21 6.70 7.72
CA PRO A 6 11.70 8.07 7.67
C PRO A 6 11.25 8.94 8.86
N PHE A 7 10.28 8.47 9.64
CA PHE A 7 9.75 9.26 10.75
C PHE A 7 10.58 9.13 12.01
N ALA A 8 10.68 10.22 12.77
CA ALA A 8 11.43 10.24 14.02
C ALA A 8 10.86 9.22 15.03
N ALA A 9 11.72 8.70 15.90
CA ALA A 9 11.31 7.74 16.93
C ALA A 9 10.24 8.30 17.88
N SER A 10 10.22 9.62 18.09
CA SER A 10 9.23 10.33 18.90
C SER A 10 7.86 10.44 18.23
N ASP A 11 7.79 10.34 16.91
CA ASP A 11 6.53 10.35 16.14
C ASP A 11 5.98 8.92 16.01
N ARG A 12 5.47 8.42 17.11
CA ARG A 12 5.02 7.01 17.21
C ARG A 12 3.90 6.68 16.25
N ASP A 13 2.98 7.60 16.04
CA ASP A 13 1.80 7.37 15.18
C ASP A 13 2.20 7.25 13.72
N ARG A 14 2.98 8.19 13.19
CA ARG A 14 3.42 8.12 11.79
C ARG A 14 4.36 6.95 11.56
N ARG A 15 5.23 6.65 12.51
CA ARG A 15 6.05 5.44 12.42
C ARG A 15 5.22 4.18 12.32
N ALA A 16 4.20 4.02 13.17
CA ALA A 16 3.32 2.86 13.16
C ALA A 16 2.57 2.72 11.83
N ILE A 17 2.04 3.81 11.30
CA ILE A 17 1.34 3.82 10.01
C ILE A 17 2.29 3.46 8.87
N TRP A 18 3.53 3.97 8.88
CA TRP A 18 4.52 3.60 7.88
C TRP A 18 4.87 2.10 7.93
N GLU A 19 5.04 1.53 9.13
CA GLU A 19 5.31 0.09 9.29
C GLU A 19 4.16 -0.76 8.72
N ILE A 20 2.91 -0.31 8.87
CA ILE A 20 1.73 -0.97 8.29
C ILE A 20 1.76 -0.87 6.76
N LEU A 21 1.83 0.35 6.23
CA LEU A 21 1.58 0.63 4.82
C LEU A 21 2.79 0.41 3.91
N VAL A 22 3.99 0.38 4.46
CA VAL A 22 5.21 0.20 3.65
C VAL A 22 5.90 -1.10 4.00
N ARG A 23 6.33 -1.32 5.26
CA ARG A 23 7.12 -2.50 5.59
C ARG A 23 6.32 -3.78 5.52
N ARG A 24 5.27 -3.92 6.35
CA ARG A 24 4.50 -5.18 6.39
C ARG A 24 3.71 -5.41 5.10
N ASP A 25 3.16 -4.37 4.51
CA ASP A 25 2.51 -4.46 3.21
C ASP A 25 3.45 -4.98 2.13
N SER A 26 4.71 -4.50 2.10
CA SER A 26 5.73 -5.00 1.17
C SER A 26 6.12 -6.43 1.47
N ASP A 27 6.32 -6.78 2.72
CA ASP A 27 6.67 -8.16 3.12
C ASP A 27 5.55 -9.14 2.72
N PHE A 28 4.29 -8.74 2.89
CA PHE A 28 3.15 -9.51 2.40
C PHE A 28 3.16 -9.63 0.87
N PHE A 29 3.27 -8.51 0.17
CA PHE A 29 3.18 -8.47 -1.29
C PHE A 29 4.28 -9.30 -1.96
N LEU A 30 5.48 -9.31 -1.38
CA LEU A 30 6.61 -10.08 -1.91
C LEU A 30 6.58 -11.56 -1.53
N SER A 31 5.96 -11.93 -0.40
CA SER A 31 5.91 -13.32 0.08
C SER A 31 4.59 -14.04 -0.22
N GLY A 32 3.49 -13.29 -0.36
CA GLY A 32 2.14 -13.84 -0.47
C GLY A 32 1.57 -14.34 0.87
N ASN A 33 2.21 -14.02 1.99
CA ASN A 33 1.76 -14.44 3.31
C ASN A 33 0.84 -13.40 3.94
N TRP A 34 -0.47 -13.57 3.77
CA TRP A 34 -1.49 -12.66 4.32
C TRP A 34 -1.44 -12.53 5.83
N SER A 35 -0.97 -13.55 6.55
CA SER A 35 -0.89 -13.50 8.02
C SER A 35 -0.01 -12.36 8.54
N LEU A 36 0.92 -11.84 7.71
CA LEU A 36 1.76 -10.71 8.07
C LEU A 36 0.99 -9.39 8.22
N VAL A 37 -0.15 -9.26 7.57
CA VAL A 37 -0.92 -8.01 7.48
C VAL A 37 -2.37 -8.13 7.92
N GLU A 38 -2.90 -9.32 8.17
CA GLU A 38 -4.32 -9.51 8.50
C GLU A 38 -4.74 -8.69 9.74
N GLY A 39 -3.84 -8.52 10.70
CA GLY A 39 -4.07 -7.71 11.88
C GLY A 39 -3.99 -6.19 11.64
N ASP A 40 -3.56 -5.75 10.46
CA ASP A 40 -3.43 -4.33 10.11
C ASP A 40 -4.71 -3.73 9.53
N TYR A 41 -5.73 -4.54 9.27
CA TYR A 41 -6.98 -4.14 8.65
C TYR A 41 -8.16 -4.24 9.61
N LEU A 42 -9.14 -3.34 9.44
CA LEU A 42 -10.49 -3.50 9.98
C LEU A 42 -11.35 -4.15 8.91
N ASP A 43 -11.90 -5.34 9.19
CA ASP A 43 -12.75 -6.07 8.25
C ASP A 43 -14.13 -5.41 8.15
N GLU A 44 -14.74 -5.10 9.29
CA GLU A 44 -16.05 -4.46 9.33
C GLU A 44 -15.99 -3.05 8.75
N GLY A 45 -16.80 -2.80 7.72
CA GLY A 45 -16.87 -1.51 7.05
C GLY A 45 -15.72 -1.21 6.10
N PHE A 46 -14.82 -2.16 5.84
CA PHE A 46 -13.74 -1.97 4.86
C PHE A 46 -14.32 -1.68 3.47
N LEU A 47 -13.72 -0.69 2.82
CA LEU A 47 -14.07 -0.32 1.44
C LEU A 47 -12.83 0.15 0.69
N GLY A 48 -12.58 -0.46 -0.46
CA GLY A 48 -11.54 -0.03 -1.40
C GLY A 48 -12.16 0.50 -2.69
N ILE A 49 -11.82 1.73 -3.04
CA ILE A 49 -12.20 2.38 -4.30
C ILE A 49 -11.03 2.24 -5.26
N ASP A 50 -11.32 1.82 -6.49
CA ASP A 50 -10.36 1.74 -7.59
C ASP A 50 -10.57 2.92 -8.54
N ALA A 51 -9.60 3.81 -8.59
CA ALA A 51 -9.61 4.96 -9.50
C ALA A 51 -9.18 4.58 -10.93
N GLY A 52 -8.55 3.41 -11.12
CA GLY A 52 -8.17 2.90 -12.44
C GLY A 52 -7.27 3.83 -13.24
N GLY A 53 -6.47 4.66 -12.59
CA GLY A 53 -5.63 5.67 -13.24
C GLY A 53 -6.39 6.90 -13.72
N ASN A 54 -7.69 7.05 -13.40
CA ASN A 54 -8.52 8.16 -13.85
C ASN A 54 -8.54 9.32 -12.86
N SER A 55 -8.37 10.54 -13.36
CA SER A 55 -8.59 11.77 -12.58
C SER A 55 -10.06 12.15 -12.45
N ASP A 56 -10.92 11.58 -13.31
CA ASP A 56 -12.36 11.78 -13.26
C ASP A 56 -13.01 10.78 -12.31
N ALA A 57 -13.48 11.26 -11.17
CA ALA A 57 -14.06 10.43 -10.12
C ALA A 57 -15.35 9.70 -10.58
N SER A 58 -16.03 10.19 -11.63
CA SER A 58 -17.21 9.52 -12.17
C SER A 58 -16.88 8.15 -12.79
N ARG A 59 -15.60 7.89 -13.08
CA ARG A 59 -15.08 6.64 -13.63
C ARG A 59 -14.54 5.68 -12.56
N TRP A 60 -14.49 6.11 -11.31
CA TRP A 60 -14.02 5.26 -10.23
C TRP A 60 -15.06 4.18 -9.91
N THR A 61 -14.57 3.04 -9.46
CA THR A 61 -15.42 1.90 -9.08
C THR A 61 -15.18 1.50 -7.64
N ILE A 62 -16.16 0.86 -7.03
CA ILE A 62 -15.96 0.13 -5.78
C ILE A 62 -15.36 -1.22 -6.16
N GLY A 63 -14.04 -1.21 -6.45
CA GLY A 63 -13.31 -2.40 -6.90
C GLY A 63 -13.14 -3.45 -5.80
N PHE A 64 -13.10 -3.00 -4.54
CA PHE A 64 -12.87 -3.86 -3.38
C PHE A 64 -13.94 -3.59 -2.31
N PRO A 65 -15.15 -4.15 -2.48
CA PRO A 65 -16.27 -3.87 -1.57
C PRO A 65 -16.09 -4.49 -0.19
N THR A 66 -15.20 -5.47 -0.07
CA THR A 66 -14.89 -6.16 1.19
C THR A 66 -13.38 -6.38 1.33
N LEU A 67 -12.92 -6.61 2.55
CA LEU A 67 -11.53 -6.97 2.80
C LEU A 67 -11.15 -8.29 2.11
N ALA A 68 -12.07 -9.25 2.07
CA ALA A 68 -11.85 -10.53 1.39
C ALA A 68 -11.60 -10.34 -0.12
N ALA A 69 -12.35 -9.45 -0.77
CA ALA A 69 -12.14 -9.12 -2.18
C ALA A 69 -10.78 -8.45 -2.42
N TYR A 70 -10.39 -7.54 -1.55
CA TYR A 70 -9.07 -6.89 -1.62
C TYR A 70 -7.93 -7.90 -1.42
N ARG A 71 -8.04 -8.75 -0.40
CA ARG A 71 -7.06 -9.81 -0.13
C ARG A 71 -6.83 -10.68 -1.37
N GLN A 72 -7.90 -11.13 -2.01
CA GLN A 72 -7.80 -11.99 -3.19
C GLN A 72 -7.11 -11.25 -4.35
N ALA A 73 -7.51 -10.01 -4.63
CA ALA A 73 -6.90 -9.19 -5.67
C ALA A 73 -5.41 -8.93 -5.41
N ALA A 74 -5.04 -8.65 -4.17
CA ALA A 74 -3.65 -8.43 -3.78
C ALA A 74 -2.80 -9.70 -3.95
N LEU A 75 -3.33 -10.87 -3.57
CA LEU A 75 -2.65 -12.15 -3.78
C LEU A 75 -2.47 -12.46 -5.26
N ASP A 76 -3.48 -12.18 -6.09
CA ASP A 76 -3.44 -12.43 -7.53
C ASP A 76 -2.47 -11.50 -8.28
N SER A 77 -2.22 -10.31 -7.75
CA SER A 77 -1.37 -9.29 -8.41
C SER A 77 0.06 -9.23 -7.88
N ARG A 78 0.44 -10.08 -6.94
CA ARG A 78 1.78 -10.06 -6.37
C ARG A 78 2.87 -10.35 -7.39
N LEU A 79 4.06 -9.83 -7.14
CA LEU A 79 5.22 -10.02 -8.01
C LEU A 79 6.07 -11.21 -7.53
N ASN A 80 6.73 -11.87 -8.49
CA ASN A 80 7.62 -13.00 -8.23
C ASN A 80 9.06 -12.61 -8.59
N GLN A 81 10.01 -12.82 -7.68
CA GLN A 81 11.44 -12.52 -7.90
C GLN A 81 11.97 -13.15 -9.20
N ALA A 82 11.50 -14.34 -9.56
CA ALA A 82 11.99 -15.04 -10.76
C ALA A 82 11.75 -14.26 -12.07
N ASP A 83 10.79 -13.34 -12.09
CA ASP A 83 10.45 -12.54 -13.27
C ASP A 83 11.31 -11.28 -13.43
N PHE A 84 12.17 -10.98 -12.44
CA PHE A 84 12.92 -9.72 -12.39
C PHE A 84 14.43 -9.93 -12.40
N ALA A 85 15.13 -9.04 -13.10
CA ALA A 85 16.58 -9.06 -13.28
C ALA A 85 17.34 -8.37 -12.14
N GLU A 86 16.62 -7.73 -11.22
CA GLU A 86 17.18 -7.08 -10.04
C GLU A 86 16.55 -7.63 -8.77
N ASP A 87 17.14 -7.35 -7.61
CA ASP A 87 16.55 -7.75 -6.34
C ASP A 87 15.20 -7.05 -6.17
N LEU A 88 14.13 -7.83 -6.19
CA LEU A 88 12.76 -7.31 -6.21
C LEU A 88 12.42 -6.52 -4.94
N ARG A 89 12.90 -6.96 -3.77
CA ARG A 89 12.67 -6.24 -2.53
C ARG A 89 13.27 -4.84 -2.57
N THR A 90 14.54 -4.73 -2.96
CA THR A 90 15.22 -3.44 -3.08
C THR A 90 14.52 -2.54 -4.10
N ALA A 91 14.17 -3.10 -5.26
CA ALA A 91 13.47 -2.35 -6.31
C ALA A 91 12.08 -1.90 -5.87
N TRP A 92 11.32 -2.76 -5.20
CA TRP A 92 9.99 -2.44 -4.70
C TRP A 92 10.02 -1.30 -3.68
N PHE A 93 10.93 -1.34 -2.69
CA PHE A 93 11.10 -0.25 -1.73
C PHE A 93 11.56 1.04 -2.40
N ARG A 94 12.44 0.97 -3.40
CA ARG A 94 12.88 2.15 -4.17
C ARG A 94 11.71 2.87 -4.83
N CYS A 95 10.69 2.15 -5.28
CA CYS A 95 9.54 2.70 -5.98
C CYS A 95 8.45 3.25 -5.05
N GLN A 96 8.59 3.14 -3.74
CA GLN A 96 7.57 3.59 -2.79
C GLN A 96 7.95 4.89 -2.09
N SER A 97 6.95 5.72 -1.80
CA SER A 97 7.10 6.91 -0.98
C SER A 97 5.87 7.13 -0.10
N LEU A 98 6.06 7.26 1.20
CA LEU A 98 5.04 7.61 2.17
C LEU A 98 5.62 8.65 3.13
N GLN A 99 5.45 9.92 2.80
CA GLN A 99 5.98 11.04 3.59
C GLN A 99 4.87 11.89 4.20
N LYS A 100 3.68 11.88 3.60
CA LYS A 100 2.54 12.67 4.07
C LYS A 100 1.51 11.79 4.75
N ILE A 101 1.36 12.00 6.05
CA ILE A 101 0.34 11.36 6.89
C ILE A 101 -0.29 12.46 7.72
N ASP A 102 -1.57 12.74 7.49
CA ASP A 102 -2.35 13.68 8.26
C ASP A 102 -3.07 12.93 9.38
N ILE A 103 -2.90 13.38 10.62
CA ILE A 103 -3.49 12.75 11.80
C ILE A 103 -4.33 13.76 12.55
N GLY A 104 -5.57 13.39 12.85
CA GLY A 104 -6.49 14.14 13.67
C GLY A 104 -7.22 13.21 14.65
N GLY A 105 -6.78 13.21 15.93
CA GLY A 105 -7.32 12.28 16.93
C GLY A 105 -7.05 10.83 16.55
N ASP A 106 -8.11 10.04 16.41
CA ASP A 106 -8.02 8.61 16.08
C ASP A 106 -8.18 8.32 14.58
N ILE A 107 -8.05 9.35 13.73
CA ILE A 107 -8.20 9.24 12.28
C ILE A 107 -6.87 9.65 11.63
N GLY A 108 -6.45 8.89 10.63
CA GLY A 108 -5.29 9.20 9.79
C GLY A 108 -5.61 9.11 8.32
N LEU A 109 -4.98 9.96 7.54
CA LEU A 109 -5.02 9.93 6.08
C LEU A 109 -3.59 9.86 5.56
N ALA A 110 -3.23 8.75 4.93
CA ALA A 110 -1.87 8.50 4.45
C ALA A 110 -1.82 8.54 2.92
N HIS A 111 -0.86 9.31 2.37
CA HIS A 111 -0.66 9.49 0.94
C HIS A 111 0.54 8.66 0.48
N LYS A 112 0.29 7.50 -0.09
CA LYS A 112 1.34 6.60 -0.61
C LYS A 112 1.48 6.76 -2.12
N ARG A 113 2.71 6.97 -2.58
CA ARG A 113 3.06 7.01 -4.01
C ARG A 113 3.84 5.76 -4.38
N ILE A 114 3.53 5.23 -5.55
CA ILE A 114 4.30 4.16 -6.20
C ILE A 114 4.72 4.71 -7.55
N GLU A 115 6.02 4.87 -7.77
CA GLU A 115 6.55 5.45 -9.00
C GLU A 115 7.94 4.90 -9.29
N GLY A 116 8.14 4.36 -10.48
CA GLY A 116 9.42 3.85 -10.93
C GLY A 116 9.30 2.72 -11.92
N ALA A 117 10.43 2.08 -12.19
CA ALA A 117 10.51 0.94 -13.09
C ALA A 117 11.34 -0.18 -12.44
N ILE A 118 10.92 -1.42 -12.66
CA ILE A 118 11.64 -2.60 -12.19
C ILE A 118 12.01 -3.45 -13.41
N ARG A 119 13.30 -3.72 -13.59
CA ARG A 119 13.79 -4.47 -14.75
C ARG A 119 13.35 -5.94 -14.67
N ARG A 120 12.75 -6.42 -15.76
CA ARG A 120 12.38 -7.83 -15.93
C ARG A 120 13.56 -8.64 -16.48
N THR A 121 13.52 -9.94 -16.27
CA THR A 121 14.47 -10.88 -16.90
C THR A 121 14.29 -10.91 -18.42
N THR A 122 13.05 -10.73 -18.90
CA THR A 122 12.70 -10.69 -20.33
C THR A 122 11.64 -9.61 -20.58
N GLY A 123 11.74 -8.96 -21.73
CA GLY A 123 10.80 -7.92 -22.14
C GLY A 123 11.03 -6.57 -21.44
N PRO A 124 10.10 -5.62 -21.65
CA PRO A 124 10.21 -4.28 -21.10
C PRO A 124 10.10 -4.28 -19.57
N ALA A 125 10.69 -3.29 -18.92
CA ALA A 125 10.57 -3.09 -17.48
C ALA A 125 9.10 -2.94 -17.05
N LEU A 126 8.82 -3.36 -15.81
CA LEU A 126 7.52 -3.09 -15.19
C LEU A 126 7.49 -1.61 -14.78
N GLU A 127 6.62 -0.84 -15.42
CA GLU A 127 6.39 0.56 -15.08
C GLU A 127 5.34 0.67 -13.97
N LEU A 128 5.64 1.44 -12.93
CA LEU A 128 4.78 1.71 -11.78
C LEU A 128 4.51 3.20 -11.69
N SER A 129 3.24 3.59 -11.65
CA SER A 129 2.87 5.00 -11.67
C SER A 129 1.46 5.21 -11.12
N TRP A 130 1.33 5.27 -9.80
CA TRP A 130 0.06 5.62 -9.13
C TRP A 130 0.29 6.14 -7.72
N ARG A 131 -0.76 6.68 -7.15
CA ARG A 131 -0.82 6.98 -5.72
C ARG A 131 -2.09 6.39 -5.10
N SER A 132 -2.07 6.20 -3.79
CA SER A 132 -3.20 5.73 -3.01
C SER A 132 -3.37 6.56 -1.76
N LEU A 133 -4.62 6.80 -1.39
CA LEU A 133 -5.00 7.44 -0.14
C LEU A 133 -5.56 6.36 0.78
N PHE A 134 -4.88 6.10 1.89
CA PHE A 134 -5.33 5.13 2.89
C PHE A 134 -6.02 5.83 4.02
N PHE A 135 -7.21 5.33 4.37
CA PHE A 135 -7.95 5.77 5.54
C PHE A 135 -7.56 4.90 6.73
N MET A 136 -6.99 5.53 7.75
CA MET A 136 -6.49 4.87 8.94
C MET A 136 -7.38 5.22 10.13
N ARG A 137 -7.57 4.26 11.01
CA ARG A 137 -8.28 4.45 12.27
C ARG A 137 -7.47 3.87 13.41
N ARG A 138 -7.32 4.65 14.49
CA ARG A 138 -6.73 4.13 15.72
C ARG A 138 -7.82 3.46 16.56
N VAL A 139 -7.57 2.20 16.90
CA VAL A 139 -8.40 1.41 17.83
C VAL A 139 -7.51 0.98 18.99
N GLN A 140 -8.07 0.29 19.99
CA GLN A 140 -7.33 -0.11 21.18
C GLN A 140 -6.02 -0.86 20.84
N ALA A 141 -6.04 -1.71 19.81
CA ALA A 141 -4.89 -2.51 19.37
C ALA A 141 -3.87 -1.72 18.53
N GLY A 142 -4.11 -0.45 18.21
CA GLY A 142 -3.25 0.39 17.38
C GLY A 142 -3.94 0.88 16.10
N TRP A 143 -3.14 1.39 15.17
CA TRP A 143 -3.64 1.86 13.88
C TRP A 143 -4.06 0.71 12.97
N LYS A 144 -5.18 0.90 12.25
CA LYS A 144 -5.71 -0.05 11.28
C LYS A 144 -6.11 0.65 10.00
N ILE A 145 -5.99 -0.08 8.88
CA ILE A 145 -6.52 0.36 7.58
C ILE A 145 -8.02 0.06 7.57
N CYS A 146 -8.85 1.08 7.36
CA CYS A 146 -10.30 0.90 7.24
C CYS A 146 -10.81 1.08 5.80
N GLY A 147 -9.95 1.48 4.88
CA GLY A 147 -10.27 1.60 3.46
C GLY A 147 -9.24 2.41 2.71
N PHE A 148 -9.43 2.55 1.41
CA PHE A 148 -8.54 3.35 0.58
C PHE A 148 -9.20 3.78 -0.73
N VAL A 149 -8.60 4.78 -1.37
CA VAL A 149 -8.78 5.07 -2.79
C VAL A 149 -7.44 4.76 -3.45
N GLY A 150 -7.39 3.73 -4.26
CA GLY A 150 -6.18 3.27 -4.92
C GLY A 150 -6.11 3.62 -6.40
N TYR A 151 -4.91 3.49 -6.96
CA TYR A 151 -4.64 3.67 -8.38
C TYR A 151 -5.05 5.03 -8.93
N LEU A 152 -4.90 6.07 -8.10
CA LEU A 152 -5.02 7.45 -8.53
C LEU A 152 -3.85 7.82 -9.46
N PRO A 153 -4.04 8.70 -10.45
CA PRO A 153 -2.91 9.23 -11.22
C PRO A 153 -1.96 10.02 -10.32
N LEU A 154 -0.68 10.05 -10.68
CA LEU A 154 0.36 10.80 -9.97
C LEU A 154 0.15 12.32 -10.10
#